data_e4675300af019f61f3aed2b1d27e5a4b
#
_entry.id   e4675300af019f61f3aed2b1d27e5a4b
#
_cell.length_a   1.000
_cell.length_b   1.000
_cell.length_c   1.000
_cell.angle_alpha   90.00
_cell.angle_beta   90.00
_cell.angle_gamma   90.00
#
_symmetry.space_group_name_H-M   'P 1'
#
loop_
_entity.id
_entity.type
_entity.pdbx_description
1 polymer ?
#
loop_
_entity_poly.entity_id
_entity_poly.type
_entity_poly.pdbx_seq_one_letter_code
_entity_poly.pdbx_strand_id
1 'polypeptide(L)'
;SEWIAQSARWIEERHSPDLSLVYLPHLDYNLQRLGPDDPRIAEDCRAIDRVAGELLKYYARRGVRTVVLSEYGITCVRRSIALNRIFRAKGWIAVKDELGRELLDCGASKVFAVADHQIAHIYVNAPALLNEVRATVEGMEGVTRVLDADAQRAEGLRHERSGDLVAFSAEDAWFTYYYWDDDRKAPDFARCVDIHRKYGYDPVELFVDPAIALPKLKIAAKLLKKALGFRMLMDMIPLDPSLVKGSHGTCPADSAEWPVLIGTGSSDDPIDAVYVHERLLAACAG
;
A
#
# COMPACT_ATOMS: atom_id res chain seq x y z
N SER A 1 5.07 -1.38 -17.08
CA SER A 1 6.53 -1.59 -16.89
C SER A 1 7.34 -1.42 -18.17
N GLU A 2 6.87 -1.88 -19.34
CA GLU A 2 7.59 -1.75 -20.62
C GLU A 2 7.93 -0.29 -20.96
N TRP A 3 6.98 0.64 -20.83
CA TRP A 3 7.21 2.07 -21.04
C TRP A 3 8.31 2.62 -20.10
N ILE A 4 8.31 2.20 -18.83
CA ILE A 4 9.33 2.62 -17.86
C ILE A 4 10.71 2.11 -18.28
N ALA A 5 10.81 0.84 -18.66
CA ALA A 5 12.06 0.25 -19.14
C ALA A 5 12.60 0.95 -20.40
N GLN A 6 11.73 1.32 -21.34
CA GLN A 6 12.11 2.09 -22.52
C GLN A 6 12.58 3.51 -22.15
N SER A 7 11.89 4.17 -21.22
CA SER A 7 12.28 5.49 -20.70
C SER A 7 13.64 5.45 -20.02
N ALA A 8 13.92 4.40 -19.24
CA ALA A 8 15.21 4.22 -18.59
C ALA A 8 16.34 4.07 -19.60
N ARG A 9 16.13 3.28 -20.69
CA ARG A 9 17.11 3.17 -21.79
C ARG A 9 17.34 4.52 -22.49
N TRP A 10 16.27 5.26 -22.76
CA TRP A 10 16.35 6.57 -23.41
C TRP A 10 17.15 7.59 -22.57
N ILE A 11 16.94 7.58 -21.23
CA ILE A 11 17.69 8.41 -20.28
C ILE A 11 19.17 8.02 -20.29
N GLU A 12 19.45 6.73 -20.20
CA GLU A 12 20.82 6.20 -20.22
C GLU A 12 21.57 6.60 -21.50
N GLU A 13 20.94 6.49 -22.67
CA GLU A 13 21.55 6.84 -23.95
C GLU A 13 21.91 8.32 -24.09
N ARG A 14 21.14 9.20 -23.43
CA ARG A 14 21.30 10.67 -23.58
C ARG A 14 22.06 11.32 -22.46
N HIS A 15 22.02 10.75 -21.28
CA HIS A 15 22.54 11.43 -20.10
C HIS A 15 23.62 10.64 -19.37
N SER A 16 23.73 9.33 -19.61
CA SER A 16 24.72 8.44 -18.97
C SER A 16 24.88 8.73 -17.47
N PRO A 17 23.80 8.62 -16.67
CA PRO A 17 23.83 8.97 -15.25
C PRO A 17 24.74 8.02 -14.46
N ASP A 18 25.37 8.51 -13.39
CA ASP A 18 26.19 7.69 -12.49
C ASP A 18 25.36 6.65 -11.73
N LEU A 19 24.09 6.95 -11.45
CA LEU A 19 23.12 6.06 -10.81
C LEU A 19 21.74 6.22 -11.43
N SER A 20 21.12 5.11 -11.81
CA SER A 20 19.73 5.05 -12.28
C SER A 20 18.90 4.19 -11.36
N LEU A 21 17.79 4.73 -10.84
CA LEU A 21 16.78 3.97 -10.11
C LEU A 21 15.57 3.74 -11.02
N VAL A 22 15.26 2.48 -11.30
CA VAL A 22 14.18 2.09 -12.23
C VAL A 22 13.13 1.30 -11.46
N TYR A 23 11.96 1.90 -11.23
CA TYR A 23 10.85 1.27 -10.52
C TYR A 23 9.89 0.59 -11.49
N LEU A 24 9.69 -0.71 -11.34
CA LEU A 24 8.84 -1.53 -12.20
C LEU A 24 7.63 -2.10 -11.42
N PRO A 25 6.55 -1.32 -11.18
CA PRO A 25 5.41 -1.72 -10.34
C PRO A 25 4.50 -2.71 -11.08
N HIS A 26 4.98 -3.89 -11.42
CA HIS A 26 4.24 -4.85 -12.25
C HIS A 26 3.47 -5.88 -11.45
N LEU A 27 4.08 -6.42 -10.39
CA LEU A 27 3.50 -7.53 -9.64
C LEU A 27 2.49 -7.08 -8.59
N ASP A 28 2.67 -5.90 -8.03
CA ASP A 28 1.92 -5.39 -6.88
C ASP A 28 0.39 -5.49 -7.05
N TYR A 29 -0.15 -4.94 -8.15
CA TYR A 29 -1.61 -4.83 -8.33
C TYR A 29 -2.31 -6.20 -8.43
N ASN A 30 -1.77 -7.13 -9.20
CA ASN A 30 -2.40 -8.42 -9.36
C ASN A 30 -2.17 -9.32 -8.15
N LEU A 31 -1.03 -9.23 -7.47
CA LEU A 31 -0.81 -9.91 -6.20
C LEU A 31 -1.82 -9.46 -5.13
N GLN A 32 -2.14 -8.16 -5.05
CA GLN A 32 -3.18 -7.68 -4.13
C GLN A 32 -4.59 -8.14 -4.54
N ARG A 33 -4.88 -8.19 -5.85
CA ARG A 33 -6.21 -8.54 -6.36
C ARG A 33 -6.51 -10.03 -6.35
N LEU A 34 -5.53 -10.86 -6.65
CA LEU A 34 -5.68 -12.29 -6.89
C LEU A 34 -5.14 -13.12 -5.72
N GLY A 35 -4.17 -12.56 -5.00
CA GLY A 35 -3.34 -13.26 -4.03
C GLY A 35 -2.15 -13.97 -4.68
N PRO A 36 -1.05 -14.15 -3.94
CA PRO A 36 0.17 -14.77 -4.48
C PRO A 36 0.00 -16.21 -4.95
N ASP A 37 -0.96 -16.96 -4.38
CA ASP A 37 -1.22 -18.36 -4.74
C ASP A 37 -2.04 -18.54 -6.02
N ASP A 38 -2.55 -17.46 -6.63
CA ASP A 38 -3.36 -17.56 -7.84
C ASP A 38 -2.48 -17.95 -9.04
N PRO A 39 -2.82 -19.01 -9.80
CA PRO A 39 -1.99 -19.49 -10.91
C PRO A 39 -1.79 -18.44 -12.02
N ARG A 40 -2.63 -17.43 -12.12
CA ARG A 40 -2.49 -16.32 -13.07
C ARG A 40 -1.30 -15.44 -12.79
N ILE A 41 -0.80 -15.39 -11.54
CA ILE A 41 0.41 -14.64 -11.16
C ILE A 41 1.65 -15.12 -11.90
N ALA A 42 1.72 -16.40 -12.25
CA ALA A 42 2.83 -16.94 -13.05
C ALA A 42 2.98 -16.25 -14.42
N GLU A 43 1.91 -15.72 -15.00
CA GLU A 43 1.97 -14.95 -16.25
C GLU A 43 2.57 -13.55 -16.01
N ASP A 44 2.18 -12.90 -14.94
CA ASP A 44 2.73 -11.61 -14.53
C ASP A 44 4.23 -11.72 -14.21
N CYS A 45 4.64 -12.80 -13.52
CA CYS A 45 6.05 -13.07 -13.27
C CYS A 45 6.85 -13.24 -14.56
N ARG A 46 6.33 -13.99 -15.54
CA ARG A 46 7.00 -14.13 -16.85
C ARG A 46 7.06 -12.80 -17.62
N ALA A 47 6.03 -11.98 -17.49
CA ALA A 47 5.99 -10.66 -18.14
C ALA A 47 7.05 -9.72 -17.59
N ILE A 48 7.17 -9.62 -16.26
CA ILE A 48 8.19 -8.75 -15.65
C ILE A 48 9.59 -9.30 -15.83
N ASP A 49 9.79 -10.61 -15.75
CA ASP A 49 11.08 -11.27 -16.02
C ASP A 49 11.59 -10.93 -17.43
N ARG A 50 10.72 -10.99 -18.44
CA ARG A 50 11.08 -10.56 -19.80
C ARG A 50 11.51 -9.11 -19.86
N VAL A 51 10.74 -8.18 -19.28
CA VAL A 51 11.05 -6.75 -19.29
C VAL A 51 12.35 -6.45 -18.54
N ALA A 52 12.51 -7.02 -17.35
CA ALA A 52 13.71 -6.88 -16.54
C ALA A 52 14.93 -7.51 -17.24
N GLY A 53 14.78 -8.73 -17.76
CA GLY A 53 15.84 -9.43 -18.48
C GLY A 53 16.35 -8.68 -19.72
N GLU A 54 15.46 -8.02 -20.48
CA GLU A 54 15.87 -7.15 -21.59
C GLU A 54 16.62 -5.90 -21.11
N LEU A 55 16.19 -5.31 -20.01
CA LEU A 55 16.84 -4.15 -19.43
C LEU A 55 18.22 -4.52 -18.87
N LEU A 56 18.35 -5.63 -18.16
CA LEU A 56 19.62 -6.16 -17.66
C LEU A 56 20.62 -6.44 -18.80
N LYS A 57 20.17 -7.08 -19.88
CA LYS A 57 21.00 -7.32 -21.07
C LYS A 57 21.47 -6.01 -21.73
N TYR A 58 20.61 -4.99 -21.75
CA TYR A 58 20.96 -3.68 -22.28
C TYR A 58 22.07 -3.02 -21.44
N TYR A 59 21.92 -2.97 -20.12
CA TYR A 59 22.90 -2.39 -19.21
C TYR A 59 24.22 -3.16 -19.18
N ALA A 60 24.17 -4.50 -19.21
CA ALA A 60 25.36 -5.34 -19.24
C ALA A 60 26.25 -5.04 -20.47
N ARG A 61 25.65 -4.82 -21.66
CA ARG A 61 26.41 -4.46 -22.88
C ARG A 61 27.10 -3.08 -22.79
N ARG A 62 26.63 -2.23 -21.89
CA ARG A 62 27.19 -0.90 -21.64
C ARG A 62 28.18 -0.88 -20.47
N GLY A 63 28.44 -2.03 -19.86
CA GLY A 63 29.31 -2.14 -18.68
C GLY A 63 28.69 -1.58 -17.41
N VAL A 64 27.37 -1.32 -17.40
CA VAL A 64 26.67 -0.80 -16.23
C VAL A 64 26.36 -1.96 -15.28
N ARG A 65 26.75 -1.80 -14.03
CA ARG A 65 26.45 -2.75 -12.96
C ARG A 65 24.98 -2.62 -12.56
N THR A 66 24.29 -3.73 -12.36
CA THR A 66 22.87 -3.74 -12.04
C THR A 66 22.59 -4.51 -10.76
N VAL A 67 21.71 -3.96 -9.95
CA VAL A 67 21.16 -4.59 -8.75
C VAL A 67 19.64 -4.66 -8.92
N VAL A 68 19.05 -5.81 -8.67
CA VAL A 68 17.59 -6.02 -8.68
C VAL A 68 17.13 -6.25 -7.26
N LEU A 69 16.11 -5.52 -6.85
CA LEU A 69 15.54 -5.70 -5.51
C LEU A 69 14.01 -5.52 -5.53
N SER A 70 13.35 -6.09 -4.55
CA SER A 70 11.96 -5.76 -4.21
C SER A 70 11.90 -5.12 -2.83
N GLU A 71 10.92 -4.24 -2.61
CA GLU A 71 10.74 -3.50 -1.36
C GLU A 71 10.10 -4.37 -0.28
N TYR A 72 9.17 -5.27 -0.69
CA TYR A 72 8.37 -6.13 0.19
C TYR A 72 7.98 -7.41 -0.53
N GLY A 73 7.58 -8.40 0.28
CA GLY A 73 6.80 -9.55 -0.16
C GLY A 73 5.30 -9.28 0.01
N ILE A 74 4.45 -10.05 -0.65
CA ILE A 74 2.99 -9.96 -0.52
C ILE A 74 2.46 -11.30 -0.03
N THR A 75 1.74 -11.27 1.09
CA THR A 75 1.12 -12.45 1.70
C THR A 75 -0.35 -12.56 1.32
N CYS A 76 -0.90 -13.79 1.38
CA CYS A 76 -2.33 -14.02 1.21
C CYS A 76 -3.11 -13.43 2.39
N VAL A 77 -4.16 -12.62 2.11
CA VAL A 77 -5.02 -12.06 3.14
C VAL A 77 -6.47 -12.51 2.99
N ARG A 78 -7.13 -12.66 4.13
CA ARG A 78 -8.54 -13.10 4.24
C ARG A 78 -9.39 -12.18 5.10
N ARG A 79 -8.73 -11.29 5.85
CA ARG A 79 -9.36 -10.48 6.90
C ARG A 79 -8.97 -9.03 6.75
N SER A 80 -9.96 -8.15 6.82
CA SER A 80 -9.76 -6.71 6.90
C SER A 80 -10.11 -6.20 8.30
N ILE A 81 -9.32 -5.25 8.81
CA ILE A 81 -9.49 -4.65 10.14
C ILE A 81 -9.78 -3.17 9.94
N ALA A 82 -10.96 -2.71 10.36
CA ALA A 82 -11.38 -1.31 10.27
C ALA A 82 -11.18 -0.61 11.62
N LEU A 83 -9.95 -0.20 11.96
CA LEU A 83 -9.61 0.46 13.23
C LEU A 83 -10.52 1.67 13.49
N ASN A 84 -10.75 2.50 12.49
CA ASN A 84 -11.55 3.70 12.65
C ASN A 84 -13.02 3.41 12.95
N ARG A 85 -13.60 2.30 12.49
CA ARG A 85 -14.94 1.88 12.91
C ARG A 85 -14.99 1.52 14.40
N ILE A 86 -13.96 0.86 14.90
CA ILE A 86 -13.84 0.51 16.32
C ILE A 86 -13.65 1.76 17.18
N PHE A 87 -12.78 2.67 16.75
CA PHE A 87 -12.60 3.96 17.42
C PHE A 87 -13.88 4.80 17.42
N ARG A 88 -14.67 4.71 16.34
CA ARG A 88 -15.98 5.35 16.26
C ARG A 88 -16.97 4.75 17.25
N ALA A 89 -17.05 3.43 17.35
CA ALA A 89 -17.92 2.76 18.32
C ALA A 89 -17.58 3.12 19.79
N LYS A 90 -16.31 3.46 20.06
CA LYS A 90 -15.84 3.96 21.36
C LYS A 90 -16.08 5.48 21.57
N GLY A 91 -16.63 6.18 20.58
CA GLY A 91 -16.85 7.62 20.67
C GLY A 91 -15.56 8.46 20.59
N TRP A 92 -14.52 7.94 19.97
CA TRP A 92 -13.23 8.63 19.81
C TRP A 92 -13.13 9.35 18.47
N ILE A 93 -13.90 8.95 17.45
CA ILE A 93 -13.94 9.58 16.13
C ILE A 93 -15.02 10.65 16.06
N ALA A 94 -14.68 11.80 15.54
CA ALA A 94 -15.60 12.84 15.12
C ALA A 94 -15.78 12.78 13.58
N VAL A 95 -17.04 12.90 13.14
CA VAL A 95 -17.39 13.01 11.73
C VAL A 95 -18.22 14.28 11.50
N LYS A 96 -18.05 14.87 10.32
CA LYS A 96 -18.91 15.95 9.82
C LYS A 96 -19.90 15.37 8.82
N ASP A 97 -21.19 15.69 8.95
CA ASP A 97 -22.16 15.37 7.93
C ASP A 97 -22.16 16.48 6.85
N GLU A 98 -21.83 16.11 5.63
CA GLU A 98 -21.91 16.99 4.47
C GLU A 98 -22.84 16.37 3.42
N LEU A 99 -24.03 16.95 3.27
CA LEU A 99 -25.03 16.48 2.32
C LEU A 99 -25.40 14.99 2.47
N GLY A 100 -25.50 14.51 3.71
CA GLY A 100 -25.78 13.12 4.04
C GLY A 100 -24.60 12.17 3.88
N ARG A 101 -23.38 12.71 3.73
CA ARG A 101 -22.11 11.96 3.70
C ARG A 101 -21.25 12.30 4.90
N GLU A 102 -20.64 11.31 5.46
CA GLU A 102 -19.79 11.47 6.64
C GLU A 102 -18.33 11.70 6.21
N LEU A 103 -17.74 12.80 6.70
CA LEU A 103 -16.33 13.10 6.54
C LEU A 103 -15.64 12.99 7.89
N LEU A 104 -14.52 12.28 7.94
CA LEU A 104 -13.69 12.19 9.13
C LEU A 104 -13.10 13.57 9.46
N ASP A 105 -13.30 14.03 10.68
CA ASP A 105 -12.63 15.21 11.23
C ASP A 105 -11.46 14.75 12.11
N CYS A 106 -10.27 14.66 11.54
CA CYS A 106 -9.07 14.24 12.27
C CYS A 106 -8.73 15.18 13.42
N GLY A 107 -8.96 16.50 13.25
CA GLY A 107 -8.65 17.50 14.29
C GLY A 107 -9.60 17.46 15.49
N ALA A 108 -10.89 17.15 15.25
CA ALA A 108 -11.88 17.01 16.32
C ALA A 108 -11.92 15.60 16.91
N SER A 109 -11.36 14.58 16.22
CA SER A 109 -11.28 13.22 16.72
C SER A 109 -10.30 13.12 17.88
N LYS A 110 -10.66 12.36 18.92
CA LYS A 110 -9.74 12.05 20.03
C LYS A 110 -8.65 11.07 19.60
N VAL A 111 -9.02 10.13 18.69
CA VAL A 111 -8.14 9.11 18.12
C VAL A 111 -8.59 8.84 16.70
N PHE A 112 -7.64 8.65 15.79
CA PHE A 112 -7.90 8.14 14.44
C PHE A 112 -6.71 7.35 13.91
N ALA A 113 -6.94 6.50 12.92
CA ALA A 113 -5.92 5.71 12.27
C ALA A 113 -5.80 6.09 10.78
N VAL A 114 -4.56 6.08 10.28
CA VAL A 114 -4.22 6.11 8.86
C VAL A 114 -3.68 4.74 8.51
N ALA A 115 -4.42 4.01 7.70
CA ALA A 115 -4.13 2.62 7.34
C ALA A 115 -3.34 2.54 6.04
N ASP A 116 -2.35 1.66 6.00
CA ASP A 116 -1.58 1.35 4.81
C ASP A 116 -1.26 -0.14 4.79
N HIS A 117 -2.07 -0.92 4.08
CA HIS A 117 -1.91 -2.37 3.96
C HIS A 117 -1.90 -3.07 5.32
N GLN A 118 -0.79 -3.68 5.71
CA GLN A 118 -0.63 -4.41 6.99
C GLN A 118 -0.10 -3.54 8.13
N ILE A 119 0.04 -2.24 7.90
CA ILE A 119 0.49 -1.27 8.89
C ILE A 119 -0.57 -0.18 9.06
N ALA A 120 -0.75 0.31 10.28
CA ALA A 120 -1.57 1.47 10.56
C ALA A 120 -0.91 2.41 11.56
N HIS A 121 -0.82 3.69 11.21
CA HIS A 121 -0.43 4.76 12.12
C HIS A 121 -1.65 5.25 12.89
N ILE A 122 -1.57 5.27 14.21
CA ILE A 122 -2.66 5.68 15.10
C ILE A 122 -2.24 6.98 15.79
N TYR A 123 -3.05 8.01 15.61
CA TYR A 123 -2.84 9.33 16.18
C TYR A 123 -3.79 9.54 17.35
N VAL A 124 -3.27 9.93 18.51
CA VAL A 124 -4.00 10.07 19.77
C VAL A 124 -4.00 11.53 20.19
N ASN A 125 -4.96 12.32 19.69
CA ASN A 125 -5.11 13.74 20.02
C ASN A 125 -5.49 13.97 21.49
N ALA A 126 -6.02 12.95 22.18
CA ALA A 126 -6.33 12.97 23.61
C ALA A 126 -5.33 12.06 24.37
N PRO A 127 -4.18 12.60 24.86
CA PRO A 127 -3.09 11.80 25.41
C PRO A 127 -3.51 10.87 26.58
N ALA A 128 -4.54 11.26 27.34
CA ALA A 128 -5.08 10.42 28.42
C ALA A 128 -5.63 9.08 27.95
N LEU A 129 -5.96 8.95 26.65
CA LEU A 129 -6.48 7.71 26.06
C LEU A 129 -5.38 6.77 25.55
N LEU A 130 -4.11 7.16 25.53
CA LEU A 130 -3.04 6.41 24.86
C LEU A 130 -2.98 4.94 25.31
N ASN A 131 -3.02 4.69 26.61
CA ASN A 131 -2.97 3.33 27.16
C ASN A 131 -4.24 2.52 26.84
N GLU A 132 -5.40 3.16 26.86
CA GLU A 132 -6.66 2.50 26.52
C GLU A 132 -6.72 2.16 25.02
N VAL A 133 -6.23 3.07 24.17
CA VAL A 133 -6.13 2.85 22.72
C VAL A 133 -5.17 1.69 22.43
N ARG A 134 -3.99 1.70 23.05
CA ARG A 134 -3.01 0.61 22.94
C ARG A 134 -3.62 -0.72 23.31
N ALA A 135 -4.19 -0.83 24.52
CA ALA A 135 -4.81 -2.08 24.99
C ALA A 135 -5.97 -2.53 24.09
N THR A 136 -6.76 -1.57 23.56
CA THR A 136 -7.84 -1.86 22.62
C THR A 136 -7.30 -2.48 21.35
N VAL A 137 -6.25 -1.91 20.76
CA VAL A 137 -5.70 -2.37 19.48
C VAL A 137 -4.93 -3.69 19.65
N GLU A 138 -4.16 -3.84 20.73
CA GLU A 138 -3.46 -5.11 21.07
C GLU A 138 -4.45 -6.28 21.29
N GLY A 139 -5.64 -6.00 21.78
CA GLY A 139 -6.68 -7.00 21.99
C GLY A 139 -7.48 -7.39 20.75
N MET A 140 -7.21 -6.78 19.59
CA MET A 140 -7.95 -7.07 18.36
C MET A 140 -7.45 -8.33 17.68
N GLU A 141 -8.37 -9.14 17.23
CA GLU A 141 -8.06 -10.30 16.41
C GLU A 141 -7.44 -9.84 15.05
N GLY A 142 -6.30 -10.40 14.72
CA GLY A 142 -5.56 -10.05 13.49
C GLY A 142 -4.57 -8.90 13.66
N VAL A 143 -4.39 -8.34 14.88
CA VAL A 143 -3.27 -7.46 15.22
C VAL A 143 -2.22 -8.27 15.96
N THR A 144 -0.96 -8.16 15.56
CA THR A 144 0.15 -8.91 16.15
C THR A 144 1.09 -8.06 16.99
N ARG A 145 1.23 -6.79 16.64
CA ARG A 145 2.17 -5.87 17.31
C ARG A 145 1.61 -4.46 17.33
N VAL A 146 1.88 -3.75 18.41
CA VAL A 146 1.60 -2.31 18.54
C VAL A 146 2.84 -1.65 19.14
N LEU A 147 3.48 -0.80 18.35
CA LEU A 147 4.69 -0.07 18.76
C LEU A 147 4.30 1.30 19.30
N ASP A 148 4.70 1.61 20.53
CA ASP A 148 4.73 2.96 21.06
C ASP A 148 5.96 3.74 20.56
N ALA A 149 6.13 4.98 21.03
CA ALA A 149 7.22 5.83 20.58
C ALA A 149 8.62 5.27 20.90
N ASP A 150 8.77 4.52 21.99
CA ASP A 150 10.05 3.93 22.38
C ASP A 150 10.38 2.72 21.51
N ALA A 151 9.41 1.85 21.28
CA ALA A 151 9.55 0.69 20.39
C ALA A 151 9.78 1.14 18.93
N GLN A 152 9.09 2.18 18.46
CA GLN A 152 9.35 2.77 17.14
C GLN A 152 10.78 3.30 17.01
N ARG A 153 11.34 3.92 18.07
CA ARG A 153 12.75 4.36 18.06
C ARG A 153 13.73 3.19 18.00
N ALA A 154 13.45 2.17 18.76
CA ALA A 154 14.30 0.97 18.80
C ALA A 154 14.37 0.25 17.43
N GLU A 155 13.28 0.31 16.65
CA GLU A 155 13.18 -0.27 15.30
C GLU A 155 13.52 0.73 14.17
N GLY A 156 13.96 1.96 14.49
CA GLY A 156 14.30 2.97 13.48
C GLY A 156 13.11 3.55 12.73
N LEU A 157 11.88 3.33 13.21
CA LEU A 157 10.63 3.76 12.55
C LEU A 157 10.10 5.10 13.06
N ARG A 158 10.69 5.67 14.11
CA ARG A 158 10.18 6.90 14.72
C ARG A 158 10.52 8.13 13.88
N HIS A 159 9.50 8.85 13.48
CA HIS A 159 9.58 10.13 12.81
C HIS A 159 8.53 11.09 13.39
N GLU A 160 8.67 12.40 13.20
CA GLU A 160 7.70 13.41 13.69
C GLU A 160 6.29 13.21 13.15
N ARG A 161 6.17 12.64 11.93
CA ARG A 161 4.90 12.30 11.28
C ARG A 161 4.39 10.89 11.59
N SER A 162 5.15 10.08 12.32
CA SER A 162 4.67 8.75 12.75
C SER A 162 3.51 8.92 13.74
N GLY A 163 2.56 8.01 13.72
CA GLY A 163 1.51 7.93 14.73
C GLY A 163 2.09 7.73 16.13
N ASP A 164 1.33 8.10 17.15
CA ASP A 164 1.71 7.83 18.56
C ASP A 164 1.86 6.33 18.80
N LEU A 165 1.06 5.53 18.10
CA LEU A 165 1.19 4.07 18.01
C LEU A 165 1.27 3.66 16.54
N VAL A 166 1.99 2.57 16.27
CA VAL A 166 2.02 1.90 14.97
C VAL A 166 1.59 0.45 15.17
N ALA A 167 0.50 0.07 14.52
CA ALA A 167 -0.04 -1.28 14.58
C ALA A 167 0.39 -2.10 13.36
N PHE A 168 0.69 -3.38 13.58
CA PHE A 168 0.98 -4.37 12.54
C PHE A 168 -0.10 -5.45 12.60
N SER A 169 -0.61 -5.84 11.44
CA SER A 169 -1.56 -6.94 11.33
C SER A 169 -0.85 -8.30 11.35
N ALA A 170 -1.63 -9.37 11.49
CA ALA A 170 -1.21 -10.72 11.13
C ALA A 170 -0.98 -10.83 9.62
N GLU A 171 -0.23 -11.85 9.19
CA GLU A 171 0.09 -12.10 7.78
C GLU A 171 -1.16 -12.27 6.91
N ASP A 172 -2.25 -12.83 7.48
CA ASP A 172 -3.52 -13.07 6.79
C ASP A 172 -4.53 -11.92 6.93
N ALA A 173 -4.11 -10.76 7.50
CA ALA A 173 -4.97 -9.61 7.75
C ALA A 173 -4.35 -8.31 7.21
N TRP A 174 -5.18 -7.28 7.05
CA TRP A 174 -4.76 -5.95 6.63
C TRP A 174 -5.71 -4.88 7.16
N PHE A 175 -5.32 -3.60 7.16
CA PHE A 175 -6.09 -2.49 7.71
C PHE A 175 -6.80 -1.71 6.62
N THR A 176 -8.12 -1.44 6.85
CA THR A 176 -8.90 -0.51 6.03
C THR A 176 -8.95 0.87 6.67
N TYR A 177 -9.15 1.91 5.85
CA TYR A 177 -9.35 3.27 6.35
C TYR A 177 -10.81 3.58 6.75
N TYR A 178 -11.74 2.63 6.60
CA TYR A 178 -13.17 2.86 6.76
C TYR A 178 -13.53 3.28 8.19
N TYR A 179 -14.26 4.39 8.28
CA TYR A 179 -14.72 4.98 9.54
C TYR A 179 -16.25 5.14 9.63
N TRP A 180 -16.96 5.03 8.50
CA TRP A 180 -18.44 5.07 8.45
C TRP A 180 -19.04 3.69 8.78
N ASP A 181 -20.22 3.70 9.41
CA ASP A 181 -20.94 2.48 9.78
C ASP A 181 -21.92 2.03 8.70
N ASP A 182 -22.45 2.98 7.92
CA ASP A 182 -23.40 2.76 6.82
C ASP A 182 -22.74 3.19 5.48
N ASP A 183 -22.60 2.27 4.55
CA ASP A 183 -22.02 2.54 3.23
C ASP A 183 -22.78 3.57 2.40
N ARG A 184 -24.07 3.83 2.73
CA ARG A 184 -24.84 4.92 2.12
C ARG A 184 -24.34 6.29 2.55
N LYS A 185 -23.71 6.37 3.73
CA LYS A 185 -23.11 7.58 4.30
C LYS A 185 -21.60 7.70 4.04
N ALA A 186 -21.02 6.71 3.38
CA ALA A 186 -19.62 6.78 2.98
C ALA A 186 -19.32 8.10 2.25
N PRO A 187 -18.14 8.70 2.43
CA PRO A 187 -17.78 9.95 1.75
C PRO A 187 -17.87 9.79 0.23
N ASP A 188 -18.09 10.88 -0.48
CA ASP A 188 -18.32 10.87 -1.94
C ASP A 188 -17.12 10.30 -2.72
N PHE A 189 -15.92 10.46 -2.17
CA PHE A 189 -14.68 9.94 -2.75
C PHE A 189 -14.44 8.45 -2.49
N ALA A 190 -15.15 7.83 -1.53
CA ALA A 190 -14.88 6.45 -1.12
C ALA A 190 -15.03 5.44 -2.28
N ARG A 191 -15.93 5.72 -3.24
CA ARG A 191 -16.14 4.89 -4.43
C ARG A 191 -15.33 5.35 -5.65
N CYS A 192 -14.40 6.29 -5.47
CA CYS A 192 -13.56 6.84 -6.53
C CYS A 192 -12.10 6.42 -6.35
N VAL A 193 -11.36 6.34 -7.45
CA VAL A 193 -9.90 6.26 -7.43
C VAL A 193 -9.37 7.65 -7.09
N ASP A 194 -9.16 7.91 -5.80
CA ASP A 194 -8.76 9.22 -5.27
C ASP A 194 -7.90 9.03 -4.01
N ILE A 195 -6.69 8.53 -4.19
CA ILE A 195 -5.77 8.15 -3.11
C ILE A 195 -5.42 9.31 -2.16
N HIS A 196 -5.50 10.56 -2.64
CA HIS A 196 -5.10 11.72 -1.85
C HIS A 196 -6.21 12.26 -0.92
N ARG A 197 -7.44 11.79 -1.06
CA ARG A 197 -8.58 12.17 -0.21
C ARG A 197 -8.88 11.14 0.88
N LYS A 198 -8.35 9.93 0.75
CA LYS A 198 -8.54 8.83 1.70
C LYS A 198 -7.55 8.94 2.86
N TYR A 199 -7.99 8.53 4.04
CA TYR A 199 -7.15 8.50 5.25
C TYR A 199 -6.36 7.18 5.33
N GLY A 200 -5.52 6.95 4.34
CA GLY A 200 -4.76 5.76 4.12
C GLY A 200 -4.91 5.23 2.69
N TYR A 201 -4.21 4.16 2.38
CA TYR A 201 -4.32 3.47 1.09
C TYR A 201 -5.51 2.49 1.10
N ASP A 202 -6.20 2.41 -0.04
CA ASP A 202 -7.35 1.52 -0.21
C ASP A 202 -7.14 0.58 -1.41
N PRO A 203 -6.64 -0.64 -1.21
CA PRO A 203 -6.44 -1.61 -2.29
C PRO A 203 -7.74 -2.02 -3.00
N VAL A 204 -8.91 -1.73 -2.41
CA VAL A 204 -10.21 -1.91 -3.08
C VAL A 204 -10.34 -1.03 -4.33
N GLU A 205 -9.54 0.04 -4.46
CA GLU A 205 -9.45 0.85 -5.69
C GLU A 205 -9.00 0.06 -6.93
N LEU A 206 -8.40 -1.10 -6.75
CA LEU A 206 -7.98 -1.97 -7.85
C LEU A 206 -9.15 -2.72 -8.51
N PHE A 207 -10.38 -2.58 -7.96
CA PHE A 207 -11.55 -3.32 -8.44
C PHE A 207 -12.60 -2.39 -9.03
N VAL A 208 -13.27 -2.87 -10.06
CA VAL A 208 -14.54 -2.30 -10.50
C VAL A 208 -15.64 -2.99 -9.71
N ASP A 209 -16.58 -2.22 -9.16
CA ASP A 209 -17.68 -2.74 -8.36
C ASP A 209 -18.47 -3.82 -9.15
N PRO A 210 -18.49 -5.07 -8.66
CA PRO A 210 -19.18 -6.18 -9.33
C PRO A 210 -20.70 -5.95 -9.46
N ALA A 211 -21.29 -5.08 -8.65
CA ALA A 211 -22.69 -4.74 -8.73
C ALA A 211 -23.04 -3.87 -9.95
N ILE A 212 -22.04 -3.31 -10.64
CA ILE A 212 -22.25 -2.50 -11.84
C ILE A 212 -22.38 -3.42 -13.06
N ALA A 213 -23.61 -3.63 -13.53
CA ALA A 213 -23.89 -4.55 -14.63
C ALA A 213 -23.21 -4.14 -15.97
N LEU A 214 -23.09 -2.85 -16.27
CA LEU A 214 -22.55 -2.31 -17.51
C LEU A 214 -21.48 -1.24 -17.25
N PRO A 215 -20.29 -1.62 -16.73
CA PRO A 215 -19.30 -0.65 -16.29
C PRO A 215 -18.79 0.26 -17.41
N LYS A 216 -18.59 -0.26 -18.63
CA LYS A 216 -18.16 0.54 -19.78
C LYS A 216 -19.19 1.61 -20.18
N LEU A 217 -20.49 1.30 -20.11
CA LEU A 217 -21.55 2.24 -20.38
C LEU A 217 -21.65 3.32 -19.29
N LYS A 218 -21.52 2.93 -18.03
CA LYS A 218 -21.47 3.88 -16.91
C LYS A 218 -20.29 4.83 -17.05
N ILE A 219 -19.10 4.34 -17.40
CA ILE A 219 -17.91 5.18 -17.66
C ILE A 219 -18.18 6.15 -18.81
N ALA A 220 -18.71 5.69 -19.96
CA ALA A 220 -19.01 6.53 -21.11
C ALA A 220 -20.00 7.65 -20.75
N ALA A 221 -21.08 7.33 -20.02
CA ALA A 221 -22.05 8.31 -19.54
C ALA A 221 -21.42 9.35 -18.58
N LYS A 222 -20.51 8.91 -17.69
CA LYS A 222 -19.75 9.81 -16.81
C LYS A 222 -18.84 10.76 -17.59
N LEU A 223 -18.11 10.23 -18.59
CA LEU A 223 -17.24 11.03 -19.44
C LEU A 223 -18.05 12.05 -20.29
N LEU A 224 -19.20 11.65 -20.81
CA LEU A 224 -20.10 12.55 -21.50
C LEU A 224 -20.61 13.68 -20.59
N LYS A 225 -21.03 13.34 -19.36
CA LYS A 225 -21.43 14.32 -18.35
C LYS A 225 -20.29 15.32 -18.07
N LYS A 226 -19.04 14.86 -17.95
CA LYS A 226 -17.86 15.72 -17.80
C LYS A 226 -17.65 16.62 -19.01
N ALA A 227 -17.76 16.07 -20.23
CA ALA A 227 -17.61 16.84 -21.47
C ALA A 227 -18.67 17.94 -21.62
N LEU A 228 -19.87 17.75 -21.05
CA LEU A 228 -20.94 18.74 -21.00
C LEU A 228 -20.77 19.78 -19.87
N GLY A 229 -19.65 19.77 -19.14
CA GLY A 229 -19.34 20.74 -18.09
C GLY A 229 -19.95 20.43 -16.71
N PHE A 230 -20.59 19.29 -16.53
CA PHE A 230 -21.15 18.92 -15.24
C PHE A 230 -20.08 18.32 -14.30
N ARG A 231 -20.18 18.62 -13.00
CA ARG A 231 -19.42 17.89 -11.99
C ARG A 231 -19.77 16.41 -12.04
N MET A 232 -18.77 15.55 -12.10
CA MET A 232 -18.96 14.11 -12.00
C MET A 232 -17.91 13.48 -11.11
N LEU A 233 -18.28 12.40 -10.43
CA LEU A 233 -17.40 11.51 -9.71
C LEU A 233 -17.34 10.18 -10.49
N MET A 234 -16.14 9.60 -10.61
CA MET A 234 -15.92 8.30 -11.23
C MET A 234 -16.11 7.20 -10.17
N ASP A 235 -17.34 7.08 -9.67
CA ASP A 235 -17.78 6.16 -8.62
C ASP A 235 -17.89 4.73 -9.16
N MET A 236 -16.76 4.08 -9.37
CA MET A 236 -16.65 2.76 -10.00
C MET A 236 -16.14 1.68 -9.05
N ILE A 237 -15.58 2.04 -7.91
CA ILE A 237 -15.00 1.07 -6.97
C ILE A 237 -16.05 0.61 -5.94
N PRO A 238 -15.94 -0.65 -5.48
CA PRO A 238 -16.79 -1.17 -4.40
C PRO A 238 -16.36 -0.62 -3.04
N LEU A 239 -17.15 -0.93 -2.00
CA LEU A 239 -16.76 -0.75 -0.60
C LEU A 239 -16.66 -2.11 0.11
N ASP A 240 -16.21 -3.12 -0.62
CA ASP A 240 -16.09 -4.48 -0.13
C ASP A 240 -14.61 -4.87 0.03
N PRO A 241 -14.06 -4.78 1.24
CA PRO A 241 -12.66 -5.11 1.49
C PRO A 241 -12.36 -6.62 1.36
N SER A 242 -13.37 -7.49 1.31
CA SER A 242 -13.17 -8.94 1.14
C SER A 242 -12.65 -9.33 -0.25
N LEU A 243 -12.69 -8.39 -1.21
CA LEU A 243 -12.16 -8.58 -2.56
C LEU A 243 -10.62 -8.61 -2.59
N VAL A 244 -9.96 -7.96 -1.64
CA VAL A 244 -8.50 -7.94 -1.54
C VAL A 244 -7.99 -9.31 -1.10
N LYS A 245 -7.02 -9.87 -1.83
CA LYS A 245 -6.49 -11.22 -1.64
C LYS A 245 -5.02 -11.27 -1.27
N GLY A 246 -4.30 -10.18 -1.46
CA GLY A 246 -2.91 -10.03 -1.04
C GLY A 246 -2.64 -8.68 -0.40
N SER A 247 -1.69 -8.63 0.51
CA SER A 247 -1.26 -7.40 1.18
C SER A 247 0.19 -7.52 1.65
N HIS A 248 0.76 -6.42 2.09
CA HIS A 248 2.15 -6.33 2.54
C HIS A 248 2.31 -5.36 3.71
N GLY A 249 3.50 -5.33 4.32
CA GLY A 249 3.84 -4.40 5.40
C GLY A 249 4.24 -5.10 6.69
N THR A 250 3.80 -6.32 6.94
CA THR A 250 4.37 -7.17 8.01
C THR A 250 5.58 -7.95 7.48
N CYS A 251 6.41 -8.48 8.37
CA CYS A 251 7.51 -9.37 8.01
C CYS A 251 7.01 -10.81 8.11
N PRO A 252 6.84 -11.54 6.99
CA PRO A 252 6.40 -12.92 7.00
C PRO A 252 7.37 -13.84 7.74
N ALA A 253 6.84 -14.89 8.38
CA ALA A 253 7.66 -15.90 9.04
C ALA A 253 8.42 -16.79 8.03
N ASP A 254 7.79 -17.06 6.88
CA ASP A 254 8.43 -17.83 5.80
C ASP A 254 9.34 -16.92 4.96
N SER A 255 10.63 -17.26 4.92
CA SER A 255 11.62 -16.53 4.11
C SER A 255 11.35 -16.59 2.59
N ALA A 256 10.56 -17.55 2.12
CA ALA A 256 10.14 -17.61 0.73
C ALA A 256 9.23 -16.44 0.31
N GLU A 257 8.60 -15.77 1.28
CA GLU A 257 7.75 -14.59 1.09
C GLU A 257 8.51 -13.26 1.30
N TRP A 258 9.81 -13.32 1.62
CA TRP A 258 10.61 -12.11 1.84
C TRP A 258 10.98 -11.43 0.52
N PRO A 259 11.25 -10.11 0.56
CA PRO A 259 11.77 -9.39 -0.59
C PRO A 259 13.14 -9.92 -1.03
N VAL A 260 13.45 -9.76 -2.31
CA VAL A 260 14.68 -10.25 -2.93
C VAL A 260 15.69 -9.13 -3.14
N LEU A 261 16.99 -9.47 -3.06
CA LEU A 261 18.12 -8.62 -3.45
C LEU A 261 19.11 -9.44 -4.27
N ILE A 262 19.33 -9.07 -5.52
CA ILE A 262 20.15 -9.81 -6.49
C ILE A 262 21.23 -8.88 -7.05
N GLY A 263 22.47 -9.35 -7.15
CA GLY A 263 23.57 -8.63 -7.83
C GLY A 263 24.53 -7.86 -6.91
N THR A 264 24.46 -8.05 -5.59
CA THR A 264 25.34 -7.38 -4.62
C THR A 264 26.49 -8.24 -4.09
N GLY A 265 26.73 -9.42 -4.67
CA GLY A 265 27.76 -10.39 -4.24
C GLY A 265 27.17 -11.76 -3.92
N SER A 266 28.01 -12.69 -3.46
CA SER A 266 27.66 -14.10 -3.24
C SER A 266 27.40 -14.39 -1.75
N SER A 267 26.41 -13.78 -1.15
CA SER A 267 25.94 -14.21 0.19
C SER A 267 24.52 -14.76 0.02
N ASP A 268 24.33 -16.00 0.47
CA ASP A 268 23.00 -16.60 0.57
C ASP A 268 22.31 -16.20 1.90
N ASP A 269 23.02 -15.44 2.76
CA ASP A 269 22.47 -14.97 4.02
C ASP A 269 21.54 -13.78 3.83
N PRO A 270 20.36 -13.76 4.46
CA PRO A 270 19.48 -12.61 4.48
C PRO A 270 20.19 -11.37 5.05
N ILE A 271 19.88 -10.21 4.50
CA ILE A 271 20.36 -8.93 5.03
C ILE A 271 19.17 -8.05 5.43
N ASP A 272 19.31 -7.30 6.50
CA ASP A 272 18.30 -6.31 6.87
C ASP A 272 18.21 -5.22 5.83
N ALA A 273 16.98 -4.76 5.55
CA ALA A 273 16.70 -3.72 4.56
C ALA A 273 17.47 -2.42 4.81
N VAL A 274 17.81 -2.11 6.06
CA VAL A 274 18.61 -0.92 6.44
C VAL A 274 20.02 -0.92 5.82
N TYR A 275 20.57 -2.07 5.47
CA TYR A 275 21.90 -2.19 4.84
C TYR A 275 21.86 -2.13 3.30
N VAL A 276 20.69 -2.09 2.67
CA VAL A 276 20.56 -2.00 1.21
C VAL A 276 21.23 -0.75 0.67
N HIS A 277 21.07 0.39 1.36
CA HIS A 277 21.71 1.65 0.97
C HIS A 277 23.26 1.51 0.87
N GLU A 278 23.88 0.92 1.89
CA GLU A 278 25.34 0.71 1.89
C GLU A 278 25.80 -0.23 0.77
N ARG A 279 24.99 -1.28 0.49
CA ARG A 279 25.27 -2.22 -0.61
C ARG A 279 25.20 -1.53 -1.98
N LEU A 280 24.22 -0.65 -2.18
CA LEU A 280 24.10 0.13 -3.42
C LEU A 280 25.28 1.11 -3.58
N LEU A 281 25.65 1.83 -2.51
CA LEU A 281 26.83 2.71 -2.55
C LEU A 281 28.13 1.95 -2.85
N ALA A 282 28.35 0.80 -2.23
CA ALA A 282 29.50 -0.05 -2.53
C ALA A 282 29.50 -0.52 -3.99
N ALA A 283 28.32 -0.82 -4.55
CA ALA A 283 28.20 -1.15 -5.97
C ALA A 283 28.52 0.03 -6.91
N CYS A 284 28.33 1.29 -6.49
CA CYS A 284 28.70 2.47 -7.27
C CYS A 284 30.21 2.80 -7.18
N ALA A 285 30.84 2.49 -6.04
CA ALA A 285 32.24 2.88 -5.75
C ALA A 285 33.30 1.94 -6.34
N GLY A 286 32.95 0.76 -6.76
CA GLY A 286 33.85 -0.27 -7.29
C GLY A 286 33.64 -0.55 -8.77
#